data_671f89fc146d0327629cc8fe61312003
#
_entry.id   671f89fc146d0327629cc8fe61312003
#
_cell.length_a   1.000
_cell.length_b   1.000
_cell.length_c   1.000
_cell.angle_alpha   90.00
_cell.angle_beta   90.00
_cell.angle_gamma   90.00
#
_symmetry.space_group_name_H-M   'P 1'
#
loop_
_entity.id
_entity.type
_entity.pdbx_description
1 polymer ?
#
loop_
_entity_poly.entity_id
_entity_poly.type
_entity_poly.pdbx_seq_one_letter_code
_entity_poly.pdbx_strand_id
1 'polypeptide(L)'
;MKNKWLSVLFKKIAAFFISILVLSAIVFFLSRITPIDPLQSYYGERVEKMSEEQKDSAREHLGLNDPIPVQYVRWLKLALSGDFGISYKYKQDVTIVIKERIQNTLVLGVLSYVILFIGALLLGFLCAWNENKLADRLIVRLGTITSCIPEFWMALMLIFVFSVLLGWLPASGAYSIGGGSLLDRLRHLVLPLIASVAGHLWYFAYMVRNMLCEETRSEYIVLARAKGTKDSTILFRHCLKNVLPAYISLMAVSVAHILGGTYLVEAVFGYPGIGMLTYESAKTSDYNMLMVLCLLTGVVMIAANTIAELVNARLNPYMAQEGK
;
A
#
# COMPACT_ATOMS: atom_id res chain seq x y z
N MET A 1 35.18 -5.59 1.75
CA MET A 1 33.74 -5.83 1.61
C MET A 1 32.89 -4.99 2.57
N LYS A 2 33.22 -4.91 3.87
CA LYS A 2 32.46 -4.14 4.89
C LYS A 2 32.25 -2.64 4.54
N ASN A 3 33.30 -1.95 4.05
CA ASN A 3 33.23 -0.53 3.72
C ASN A 3 32.35 -0.23 2.47
N LYS A 4 32.30 -1.12 1.49
CA LYS A 4 31.42 -0.95 0.30
C LYS A 4 29.94 -1.06 0.68
N TRP A 5 29.59 -2.00 1.57
CA TRP A 5 28.21 -2.15 2.02
C TRP A 5 27.72 -0.96 2.85
N LEU A 6 28.56 -0.42 3.74
CA LEU A 6 28.27 0.79 4.50
C LEU A 6 28.04 2.02 3.58
N SER A 7 28.84 2.16 2.52
CA SER A 7 28.65 3.22 1.53
C SER A 7 27.32 3.08 0.77
N VAL A 8 26.94 1.86 0.39
CA VAL A 8 25.64 1.60 -0.26
C VAL A 8 24.49 1.91 0.69
N LEU A 9 24.57 1.46 1.93
CA LEU A 9 23.56 1.73 2.96
C LEU A 9 23.38 3.24 3.18
N PHE A 10 24.48 3.98 3.33
CA PHE A 10 24.45 5.44 3.51
C PHE A 10 23.79 6.15 2.32
N LYS A 11 24.16 5.77 1.09
CA LYS A 11 23.54 6.35 -0.13
C LYS A 11 22.04 6.07 -0.19
N LYS A 12 21.60 4.87 0.19
CA LYS A 12 20.16 4.51 0.20
C LYS A 12 19.38 5.27 1.27
N ILE A 13 19.96 5.42 2.47
CA ILE A 13 19.36 6.22 3.54
C ILE A 13 19.29 7.70 3.13
N ALA A 14 20.34 8.25 2.55
CA ALA A 14 20.33 9.62 2.06
C ALA A 14 19.26 9.82 0.95
N ALA A 15 19.19 8.88 -0.01
CA ALA A 15 18.17 8.91 -1.06
C ALA A 15 16.76 8.83 -0.47
N PHE A 16 16.52 7.99 0.55
CA PHE A 16 15.25 7.90 1.26
C PHE A 16 14.81 9.24 1.84
N PHE A 17 15.67 9.92 2.59
CA PHE A 17 15.34 11.22 3.19
C PHE A 17 15.16 12.32 2.13
N ILE A 18 15.98 12.33 1.09
CA ILE A 18 15.83 13.28 -0.03
C ILE A 18 14.49 13.06 -0.74
N SER A 19 14.11 11.80 -0.99
CA SER A 19 12.82 11.49 -1.62
C SER A 19 11.62 11.94 -0.79
N ILE A 20 11.67 11.77 0.54
CA ILE A 20 10.63 12.27 1.45
C ILE A 20 10.57 13.81 1.43
N LEU A 21 11.71 14.47 1.45
CA LEU A 21 11.76 15.93 1.39
C LEU A 21 11.18 16.47 0.08
N VAL A 22 11.56 15.86 -1.05
CA VAL A 22 11.03 16.22 -2.37
C VAL A 22 9.52 15.97 -2.43
N LEU A 23 9.07 14.80 -1.95
CA LEU A 23 7.65 14.46 -1.89
C LEU A 23 6.87 15.47 -1.04
N SER A 24 7.39 15.83 0.13
CA SER A 24 6.73 16.80 1.03
C SER A 24 6.62 18.17 0.39
N ALA A 25 7.66 18.62 -0.32
CA ALA A 25 7.62 19.87 -1.07
C ALA A 25 6.56 19.82 -2.17
N ILE A 26 6.55 18.76 -3.00
CA ILE A 26 5.58 18.62 -4.08
C ILE A 26 4.14 18.63 -3.54
N VAL A 27 3.84 17.82 -2.52
CA VAL A 27 2.49 17.74 -1.93
C VAL A 27 2.08 19.08 -1.31
N PHE A 28 2.99 19.76 -0.61
CA PHE A 28 2.74 21.09 -0.05
C PHE A 28 2.45 22.12 -1.15
N PHE A 29 3.29 22.22 -2.18
CA PHE A 29 3.07 23.16 -3.27
C PHE A 29 1.78 22.89 -4.03
N LEU A 30 1.48 21.62 -4.31
CA LEU A 30 0.21 21.24 -4.94
C LEU A 30 -1.00 21.66 -4.10
N SER A 31 -0.94 21.50 -2.78
CA SER A 31 -2.03 21.94 -1.89
C SER A 31 -2.25 23.45 -1.89
N ARG A 32 -1.23 24.23 -2.25
CA ARG A 32 -1.30 25.72 -2.33
C ARG A 32 -1.73 26.26 -3.69
N ILE A 33 -1.58 25.47 -4.76
CA ILE A 33 -2.03 25.85 -6.12
C ILE A 33 -3.54 25.62 -6.29
N THR A 34 -4.15 24.83 -5.44
CA THR A 34 -5.59 24.51 -5.53
C THR A 34 -6.42 25.78 -5.28
N PRO A 35 -7.52 25.99 -6.03
CA PRO A 35 -8.30 27.24 -6.01
C PRO A 35 -9.13 27.42 -4.72
N ILE A 36 -8.91 26.63 -3.69
CA ILE A 36 -9.61 26.70 -2.41
C ILE A 36 -8.79 27.53 -1.42
N ASP A 37 -9.46 28.50 -0.77
CA ASP A 37 -8.81 29.37 0.21
C ASP A 37 -8.23 28.52 1.37
N PRO A 38 -6.93 28.60 1.63
CA PRO A 38 -6.33 27.89 2.76
C PRO A 38 -6.99 28.17 4.11
N LEU A 39 -7.66 29.33 4.29
CA LEU A 39 -8.44 29.63 5.49
C LEU A 39 -9.57 28.60 5.72
N GLN A 40 -10.15 28.03 4.65
CA GLN A 40 -11.17 27.00 4.79
C GLN A 40 -10.63 25.74 5.48
N SER A 41 -9.35 25.42 5.29
CA SER A 41 -8.71 24.29 5.98
C SER A 41 -8.60 24.51 7.50
N TYR A 42 -8.61 25.74 7.96
CA TYR A 42 -8.52 26.08 9.39
C TYR A 42 -9.86 26.41 10.03
N TYR A 43 -10.67 27.23 9.34
CA TYR A 43 -11.92 27.79 9.91
C TYR A 43 -13.19 27.17 9.32
N GLY A 44 -13.09 26.43 8.22
CA GLY A 44 -14.20 25.77 7.58
C GLY A 44 -15.22 26.75 7.00
N GLU A 45 -16.50 26.37 7.06
CA GLU A 45 -17.63 27.20 6.63
C GLU A 45 -17.73 28.54 7.38
N ARG A 46 -17.02 28.66 8.52
CA ARG A 46 -16.97 29.95 9.24
C ARG A 46 -16.31 31.04 8.42
N VAL A 47 -15.42 30.70 7.48
CA VAL A 47 -14.77 31.65 6.57
C VAL A 47 -15.79 32.47 5.79
N GLU A 48 -16.91 31.87 5.37
CA GLU A 48 -17.97 32.59 4.65
C GLU A 48 -18.70 33.64 5.51
N LYS A 49 -18.64 33.47 6.83
CA LYS A 49 -19.27 34.38 7.81
C LYS A 49 -18.29 35.38 8.40
N MET A 50 -16.99 35.29 8.05
CA MET A 50 -15.96 36.24 8.53
C MET A 50 -16.00 37.51 7.67
N SER A 51 -15.80 38.66 8.32
CA SER A 51 -15.51 39.91 7.62
C SER A 51 -14.16 39.86 6.92
N GLU A 52 -13.94 40.68 5.90
CA GLU A 52 -12.63 40.73 5.20
C GLU A 52 -11.50 41.07 6.16
N GLU A 53 -11.71 41.98 7.13
CA GLU A 53 -10.73 42.29 8.19
C GLU A 53 -10.38 41.06 9.04
N GLN A 54 -11.38 40.23 9.37
CA GLN A 54 -11.17 38.99 10.12
C GLN A 54 -10.41 37.94 9.27
N LYS A 55 -10.71 37.86 7.99
CA LYS A 55 -9.97 36.97 7.06
C LYS A 55 -8.51 37.41 6.91
N ASP A 56 -8.27 38.71 6.75
CA ASP A 56 -6.91 39.24 6.60
C ASP A 56 -6.09 39.06 7.89
N SER A 57 -6.68 39.32 9.06
CA SER A 57 -6.05 39.07 10.35
C SER A 57 -5.74 37.55 10.53
N ALA A 58 -6.66 36.69 10.14
CA ALA A 58 -6.45 35.25 10.19
C ALA A 58 -5.36 34.77 9.22
N ARG A 59 -5.30 35.33 7.99
CA ARG A 59 -4.23 35.03 7.03
C ARG A 59 -2.87 35.47 7.56
N GLU A 60 -2.79 36.65 8.18
CA GLU A 60 -1.57 37.14 8.78
C GLU A 60 -1.11 36.25 9.94
N HIS A 61 -2.02 35.90 10.86
CA HIS A 61 -1.75 35.03 12.00
C HIS A 61 -1.27 33.63 11.58
N LEU A 62 -1.81 33.09 10.50
CA LEU A 62 -1.43 31.79 9.94
C LEU A 62 -0.23 31.89 9.00
N GLY A 63 0.26 33.11 8.71
CA GLY A 63 1.36 33.36 7.79
C GLY A 63 1.04 32.94 6.35
N LEU A 64 -0.22 33.02 5.94
CA LEU A 64 -0.66 32.67 4.58
C LEU A 64 -0.32 33.75 3.57
N ASN A 65 0.01 34.97 4.04
CA ASN A 65 0.47 36.09 3.23
C ASN A 65 1.98 36.01 2.89
N ASP A 66 2.72 35.11 3.56
CA ASP A 66 4.13 34.89 3.27
C ASP A 66 4.33 34.19 1.91
N PRO A 67 5.48 34.37 1.26
CA PRO A 67 5.82 33.58 0.07
C PRO A 67 5.70 32.06 0.34
N ILE A 68 5.20 31.30 -0.63
CA ILE A 68 4.94 29.85 -0.47
C ILE A 68 6.17 29.06 0.05
N PRO A 69 7.42 29.36 -0.36
CA PRO A 69 8.61 28.69 0.21
C PRO A 69 8.78 28.93 1.72
N VAL A 70 8.43 30.14 2.20
CA VAL A 70 8.49 30.48 3.65
C VAL A 70 7.42 29.70 4.43
N GLN A 71 6.21 29.61 3.87
CA GLN A 71 5.14 28.79 4.42
C GLN A 71 5.56 27.31 4.51
N TYR A 72 6.22 26.78 3.46
CA TYR A 72 6.72 25.41 3.46
C TYR A 72 7.74 25.16 4.57
N VAL A 73 8.73 26.04 4.73
CA VAL A 73 9.75 25.91 5.79
C VAL A 73 9.11 25.95 7.19
N ARG A 74 8.11 26.82 7.39
CA ARG A 74 7.35 26.90 8.65
C ARG A 74 6.57 25.61 8.90
N TRP A 75 5.83 25.13 7.90
CA TRP A 75 5.10 23.87 7.98
C TRP A 75 6.03 22.68 8.24
N LEU A 76 7.18 22.62 7.55
CA LEU A 76 8.16 21.54 7.75
C LEU A 76 8.70 21.51 9.18
N LYS A 77 8.97 22.68 9.79
CA LYS A 77 9.39 22.76 11.19
C LYS A 77 8.31 22.24 12.14
N LEU A 78 7.04 22.59 11.93
CA LEU A 78 5.91 22.08 12.72
C LEU A 78 5.73 20.58 12.51
N ALA A 79 5.78 20.12 11.28
CA ALA A 79 5.68 18.69 10.94
C ALA A 79 6.79 17.85 11.61
N LEU A 80 8.03 18.36 11.66
CA LEU A 80 9.13 17.70 12.37
C LEU A 80 8.95 17.65 13.89
N SER A 81 8.16 18.55 14.47
CA SER A 81 7.75 18.49 15.89
C SER A 81 6.48 17.65 16.12
N GLY A 82 5.90 17.08 15.06
CA GLY A 82 4.69 16.25 15.15
C GLY A 82 3.38 17.02 15.06
N ASP A 83 3.44 18.32 14.81
CA ASP A 83 2.26 19.16 14.61
C ASP A 83 1.96 19.26 13.10
N PHE A 84 0.91 18.58 12.68
CA PHE A 84 0.40 18.57 11.29
C PHE A 84 -0.86 19.44 11.11
N GLY A 85 -1.25 20.16 12.14
CA GLY A 85 -2.41 21.02 12.15
C GLY A 85 -3.72 20.25 12.44
N ILE A 86 -4.83 20.97 12.30
CA ILE A 86 -6.16 20.50 12.61
C ILE A 86 -6.86 20.03 11.32
N SER A 87 -7.54 18.88 11.38
CA SER A 87 -8.42 18.42 10.33
C SER A 87 -9.64 19.32 10.21
N TYR A 88 -9.91 19.78 9.02
CA TYR A 88 -11.09 20.59 8.72
C TYR A 88 -12.40 19.81 9.00
N LYS A 89 -12.46 18.58 8.56
CA LYS A 89 -13.66 17.73 8.67
C LYS A 89 -13.91 17.29 10.12
N TYR A 90 -12.88 16.80 10.80
CA TYR A 90 -13.00 16.18 12.12
C TYR A 90 -12.87 17.16 13.27
N LYS A 91 -12.38 18.39 13.04
CA LYS A 91 -12.14 19.43 14.07
C LYS A 91 -11.22 18.97 15.21
N GLN A 92 -10.31 18.06 14.89
CA GLN A 92 -9.33 17.48 15.80
C GLN A 92 -7.96 17.49 15.14
N ASP A 93 -6.91 17.29 15.92
CA ASP A 93 -5.55 17.16 15.40
C ASP A 93 -5.48 16.01 14.39
N VAL A 94 -4.81 16.27 13.25
CA VAL A 94 -4.61 15.28 12.17
C VAL A 94 -4.00 13.99 12.71
N THR A 95 -3.03 14.11 13.62
CA THR A 95 -2.36 12.95 14.25
C THR A 95 -3.30 12.06 15.06
N ILE A 96 -4.28 12.63 15.75
CA ILE A 96 -5.26 11.88 16.53
C ILE A 96 -6.16 11.06 15.60
N VAL A 97 -6.72 11.71 14.58
CA VAL A 97 -7.60 11.05 13.61
C VAL A 97 -6.88 9.92 12.86
N ILE A 98 -5.63 10.15 12.46
CA ILE A 98 -4.83 9.12 11.80
C ILE A 98 -4.56 7.94 12.72
N LYS A 99 -4.19 8.17 13.98
CA LYS A 99 -3.93 7.11 14.97
C LYS A 99 -5.14 6.20 15.21
N GLU A 100 -6.35 6.76 15.19
CA GLU A 100 -7.59 5.97 15.34
C GLU A 100 -7.85 5.04 14.15
N ARG A 101 -7.43 5.45 12.94
CA ARG A 101 -7.73 4.75 11.69
C ARG A 101 -6.61 3.81 11.21
N ILE A 102 -5.35 4.16 11.49
CA ILE A 102 -4.19 3.45 10.96
C ILE A 102 -4.16 1.97 11.37
N GLN A 103 -4.60 1.64 12.57
CA GLN A 103 -4.63 0.26 13.06
C GLN A 103 -5.49 -0.65 12.18
N ASN A 104 -6.65 -0.14 11.74
CA ASN A 104 -7.56 -0.89 10.89
C ASN A 104 -6.93 -1.16 9.52
N THR A 105 -6.36 -0.14 8.88
CA THR A 105 -5.65 -0.31 7.60
C THR A 105 -4.44 -1.23 7.72
N LEU A 106 -3.67 -1.12 8.81
CA LEU A 106 -2.53 -2.00 9.04
C LEU A 106 -2.96 -3.45 9.18
N VAL A 107 -4.01 -3.73 9.95
CA VAL A 107 -4.54 -5.08 10.13
C VAL A 107 -5.03 -5.63 8.79
N LEU A 108 -5.90 -4.90 8.09
CA LEU A 108 -6.41 -5.32 6.78
C LEU A 108 -5.29 -5.45 5.75
N GLY A 109 -4.45 -4.43 5.62
CA GLY A 109 -3.38 -4.36 4.62
C GLY A 109 -2.30 -5.42 4.83
N VAL A 110 -1.80 -5.58 6.07
CA VAL A 110 -0.76 -6.58 6.37
C VAL A 110 -1.29 -8.00 6.19
N LEU A 111 -2.51 -8.29 6.67
CA LEU A 111 -3.09 -9.62 6.48
C LEU A 111 -3.35 -9.91 4.99
N SER A 112 -3.94 -8.97 4.25
CA SER A 112 -4.13 -9.09 2.81
C SER A 112 -2.81 -9.33 2.09
N TYR A 113 -1.78 -8.55 2.42
CA TYR A 113 -0.44 -8.65 1.84
C TYR A 113 0.20 -10.03 2.10
N VAL A 114 0.18 -10.49 3.33
CA VAL A 114 0.75 -11.79 3.71
C VAL A 114 0.01 -12.94 3.01
N ILE A 115 -1.33 -12.94 3.07
CA ILE A 115 -2.15 -13.98 2.44
C ILE A 115 -1.96 -13.97 0.91
N LEU A 116 -1.95 -12.78 0.31
CA LEU A 116 -1.75 -12.60 -1.12
C LEU A 116 -0.42 -13.20 -1.58
N PHE A 117 0.69 -12.80 -0.97
CA PHE A 117 2.01 -13.23 -1.44
C PHE A 117 2.32 -14.68 -1.10
N ILE A 118 1.92 -15.17 0.06
CA ILE A 118 2.02 -16.62 0.36
C ILE A 118 1.15 -17.42 -0.62
N GLY A 119 -0.09 -17.01 -0.83
CA GLY A 119 -0.99 -17.66 -1.78
C GLY A 119 -0.47 -17.62 -3.22
N ALA A 120 0.04 -16.48 -3.67
CA ALA A 120 0.64 -16.33 -4.99
C ALA A 120 1.87 -17.24 -5.19
N LEU A 121 2.73 -17.32 -4.18
CA LEU A 121 3.89 -18.22 -4.22
C LEU A 121 3.47 -19.69 -4.31
N LEU A 122 2.51 -20.11 -3.48
CA LEU A 122 2.00 -21.49 -3.47
C LEU A 122 1.29 -21.85 -4.79
N LEU A 123 0.40 -20.98 -5.27
CA LEU A 123 -0.33 -21.23 -6.53
C LEU A 123 0.61 -21.18 -7.73
N GLY A 124 1.52 -20.19 -7.80
CA GLY A 124 2.50 -20.09 -8.87
C GLY A 124 3.45 -21.28 -8.91
N PHE A 125 3.86 -21.77 -7.73
CA PHE A 125 4.64 -22.99 -7.59
C PHE A 125 3.87 -24.23 -8.05
N LEU A 126 2.61 -24.36 -7.64
CA LEU A 126 1.73 -25.47 -8.07
C LEU A 126 1.52 -25.49 -9.58
N CYS A 127 1.37 -24.30 -10.20
CA CYS A 127 1.27 -24.17 -11.65
C CYS A 127 2.58 -24.57 -12.34
N ALA A 128 3.73 -24.08 -11.86
CA ALA A 128 5.04 -24.43 -12.44
C ALA A 128 5.36 -25.93 -12.31
N TRP A 129 5.00 -26.54 -11.18
CA TRP A 129 5.13 -28.00 -10.98
C TRP A 129 4.30 -28.81 -11.96
N ASN A 130 3.13 -28.30 -12.32
CA ASN A 130 2.20 -28.94 -13.23
C ASN A 130 2.12 -28.22 -14.57
N GLU A 131 3.22 -27.63 -15.04
CA GLU A 131 3.26 -26.84 -16.27
C GLU A 131 2.55 -27.57 -17.43
N ASN A 132 1.61 -26.88 -18.09
CA ASN A 132 0.75 -27.39 -19.18
C ASN A 132 -0.22 -28.54 -18.81
N LYS A 133 -0.28 -29.00 -17.55
CA LYS A 133 -1.27 -29.97 -17.09
C LYS A 133 -2.60 -29.30 -16.73
N LEU A 134 -3.59 -30.12 -16.36
CA LEU A 134 -4.94 -29.65 -16.06
C LEU A 134 -4.98 -28.62 -14.93
N ALA A 135 -4.22 -28.85 -13.84
CA ALA A 135 -4.16 -27.93 -12.70
C ALA A 135 -3.65 -26.53 -13.10
N ASP A 136 -2.55 -26.46 -13.87
CA ASP A 136 -2.01 -25.21 -14.38
C ASP A 136 -3.03 -24.48 -15.27
N ARG A 137 -3.63 -25.19 -16.22
CA ARG A 137 -4.63 -24.60 -17.12
C ARG A 137 -5.87 -24.08 -16.41
N LEU A 138 -6.37 -24.81 -15.40
CA LEU A 138 -7.52 -24.37 -14.61
C LEU A 138 -7.22 -23.15 -13.78
N ILE A 139 -6.09 -23.13 -13.05
CA ILE A 139 -5.69 -22.01 -12.22
C ILE A 139 -5.47 -20.75 -13.09
N VAL A 140 -4.77 -20.87 -14.22
CA VAL A 140 -4.55 -19.74 -15.14
C VAL A 140 -5.89 -19.23 -15.71
N ARG A 141 -6.81 -20.11 -16.13
CA ARG A 141 -8.12 -19.69 -16.65
C ARG A 141 -8.98 -19.00 -15.59
N LEU A 142 -9.06 -19.57 -14.39
CA LEU A 142 -9.77 -18.97 -13.27
C LEU A 142 -9.17 -17.59 -12.91
N GLY A 143 -7.84 -17.53 -12.91
CA GLY A 143 -7.13 -16.29 -12.68
C GLY A 143 -7.45 -15.21 -13.71
N THR A 144 -7.47 -15.58 -14.99
CA THR A 144 -7.83 -14.65 -16.06
C THR A 144 -9.26 -14.13 -15.90
N ILE A 145 -10.21 -15.02 -15.57
CA ILE A 145 -11.61 -14.63 -15.36
C ILE A 145 -11.74 -13.67 -14.18
N THR A 146 -11.15 -14.03 -13.03
CA THR A 146 -11.24 -13.20 -11.81
C THR A 146 -10.52 -11.85 -11.96
N SER A 147 -9.44 -11.79 -12.73
CA SER A 147 -8.74 -10.50 -13.01
C SER A 147 -9.57 -9.54 -13.87
N CYS A 148 -10.56 -10.03 -14.59
CA CYS A 148 -11.49 -9.18 -15.35
C CYS A 148 -12.62 -8.59 -14.48
N ILE A 149 -12.77 -9.06 -13.24
CA ILE A 149 -13.82 -8.60 -12.32
C ILE A 149 -13.27 -7.42 -11.53
N PRO A 150 -13.92 -6.23 -11.59
CA PRO A 150 -13.51 -5.10 -10.77
C PRO A 150 -13.60 -5.43 -9.28
N GLU A 151 -12.60 -4.99 -8.50
CA GLU A 151 -12.49 -5.30 -7.07
C GLU A 151 -13.73 -4.85 -6.27
N PHE A 152 -14.23 -3.64 -6.54
CA PHE A 152 -15.44 -3.13 -5.88
C PHE A 152 -16.68 -3.97 -6.20
N TRP A 153 -16.80 -4.48 -7.43
CA TRP A 153 -17.92 -5.34 -7.82
C TRP A 153 -17.84 -6.69 -7.11
N MET A 154 -16.65 -7.26 -7.02
CA MET A 154 -16.42 -8.49 -6.23
C MET A 154 -16.79 -8.27 -4.76
N ALA A 155 -16.39 -7.14 -4.17
CA ALA A 155 -16.75 -6.77 -2.80
C ALA A 155 -18.26 -6.71 -2.61
N LEU A 156 -19.00 -6.07 -3.52
CA LEU A 156 -20.46 -6.01 -3.49
C LEU A 156 -21.11 -7.39 -3.61
N MET A 157 -20.60 -8.25 -4.49
CA MET A 157 -21.10 -9.63 -4.64
C MET A 157 -20.85 -10.45 -3.39
N LEU A 158 -19.69 -10.32 -2.75
CA LEU A 158 -19.39 -10.97 -1.47
C LEU A 158 -20.35 -10.50 -0.36
N ILE A 159 -20.63 -9.21 -0.26
CA ILE A 159 -21.63 -8.69 0.68
C ILE A 159 -23.00 -9.28 0.37
N PHE A 160 -23.44 -9.22 -0.88
CA PHE A 160 -24.75 -9.71 -1.29
C PHE A 160 -24.93 -11.21 -0.95
N VAL A 161 -23.96 -12.06 -1.31
CA VAL A 161 -24.07 -13.50 -1.08
C VAL A 161 -23.91 -13.84 0.40
N PHE A 162 -22.82 -13.41 1.05
CA PHE A 162 -22.45 -13.90 2.38
C PHE A 162 -23.10 -13.14 3.53
N SER A 163 -23.47 -11.88 3.31
CA SER A 163 -24.10 -11.06 4.34
C SER A 163 -25.61 -10.99 4.16
N VAL A 164 -26.11 -10.69 2.94
CA VAL A 164 -27.54 -10.48 2.71
C VAL A 164 -28.28 -11.78 2.53
N LEU A 165 -27.82 -12.67 1.63
CA LEU A 165 -28.54 -13.94 1.35
C LEU A 165 -28.32 -14.98 2.42
N LEU A 166 -27.08 -15.20 2.86
CA LEU A 166 -26.73 -16.27 3.77
C LEU A 166 -26.71 -15.82 5.25
N GLY A 167 -26.55 -14.52 5.52
CA GLY A 167 -26.49 -14.02 6.90
C GLY A 167 -25.27 -14.50 7.71
N TRP A 168 -24.20 -14.99 7.04
CA TRP A 168 -23.07 -15.62 7.71
C TRP A 168 -22.07 -14.59 8.26
N LEU A 169 -21.84 -13.51 7.53
CA LEU A 169 -20.81 -12.52 7.81
C LEU A 169 -21.41 -11.11 7.78
N PRO A 170 -20.83 -10.17 8.55
CA PRO A 170 -21.29 -8.78 8.58
C PRO A 170 -21.02 -8.08 7.24
N ALA A 171 -21.93 -7.16 6.86
CA ALA A 171 -21.84 -6.41 5.61
C ALA A 171 -20.83 -5.26 5.67
N SER A 172 -20.61 -4.65 6.84
CA SER A 172 -19.84 -3.41 6.94
C SER A 172 -19.24 -3.19 8.33
N GLY A 173 -18.31 -2.24 8.42
CA GLY A 173 -17.64 -1.84 9.66
C GLY A 173 -16.45 -2.72 10.03
N ALA A 174 -15.74 -2.35 11.10
CA ALA A 174 -14.63 -3.11 11.66
C ALA A 174 -15.04 -3.96 12.87
N TYR A 175 -16.22 -3.70 13.43
CA TYR A 175 -16.83 -4.40 14.58
C TYR A 175 -18.31 -4.03 14.72
N SER A 176 -19.08 -4.83 15.44
CA SER A 176 -20.49 -4.59 15.70
C SER A 176 -20.71 -3.45 16.70
N ILE A 177 -21.85 -2.75 16.63
CA ILE A 177 -22.22 -1.69 17.56
C ILE A 177 -22.28 -2.30 18.98
N GLY A 178 -21.47 -1.75 19.91
CA GLY A 178 -21.32 -2.29 21.26
C GLY A 178 -20.47 -3.57 21.34
N GLY A 179 -20.00 -4.08 20.22
CA GLY A 179 -19.09 -5.22 20.10
C GLY A 179 -17.62 -4.80 20.17
N GLY A 180 -16.75 -5.77 20.26
CA GLY A 180 -15.30 -5.53 20.32
C GLY A 180 -14.51 -6.77 20.64
N SER A 181 -15.17 -7.94 20.70
CA SER A 181 -14.45 -9.21 20.85
C SER A 181 -13.55 -9.47 19.65
N LEU A 182 -12.46 -10.19 19.87
CA LEU A 182 -11.57 -10.58 18.78
C LEU A 182 -12.31 -11.34 17.66
N LEU A 183 -13.23 -12.22 18.04
CA LEU A 183 -14.02 -12.97 17.08
C LEU A 183 -14.92 -12.08 16.23
N ASP A 184 -15.54 -11.07 16.82
CA ASP A 184 -16.35 -10.07 16.10
C ASP A 184 -15.49 -9.32 15.05
N ARG A 185 -14.32 -8.83 15.45
CA ARG A 185 -13.39 -8.18 14.54
C ARG A 185 -12.92 -9.09 13.41
N LEU A 186 -12.63 -10.36 13.70
CA LEU A 186 -12.25 -11.35 12.68
C LEU A 186 -13.40 -11.59 11.68
N ARG A 187 -14.65 -11.67 12.14
CA ARG A 187 -15.82 -11.81 11.25
C ARG A 187 -15.96 -10.63 10.29
N HIS A 188 -15.72 -9.40 10.75
CA HIS A 188 -15.76 -8.19 9.92
C HIS A 188 -14.58 -8.09 8.94
N LEU A 189 -13.46 -8.77 9.20
CA LEU A 189 -12.29 -8.80 8.32
C LEU A 189 -12.41 -9.81 7.17
N VAL A 190 -13.20 -10.88 7.31
CA VAL A 190 -13.22 -11.98 6.33
C VAL A 190 -13.55 -11.50 4.92
N LEU A 191 -14.67 -10.80 4.74
CA LEU A 191 -15.09 -10.35 3.40
C LEU A 191 -14.14 -9.30 2.80
N PRO A 192 -13.70 -8.26 3.53
CA PRO A 192 -12.68 -7.33 3.05
C PRO A 192 -11.37 -8.02 2.65
N LEU A 193 -10.89 -9.00 3.43
CA LEU A 193 -9.69 -9.78 3.09
C LEU A 193 -9.86 -10.59 1.81
N ILE A 194 -10.98 -11.28 1.66
CA ILE A 194 -11.25 -12.06 0.44
C ILE A 194 -11.29 -11.13 -0.77
N ALA A 195 -11.98 -9.99 -0.69
CA ALA A 195 -12.05 -9.02 -1.79
C ALA A 195 -10.67 -8.51 -2.19
N SER A 196 -9.89 -8.02 -1.20
CA SER A 196 -8.54 -7.48 -1.44
C SER A 196 -7.57 -8.52 -2.00
N VAL A 197 -7.64 -9.77 -1.50
CA VAL A 197 -6.74 -10.84 -1.95
C VAL A 197 -7.15 -11.34 -3.32
N ALA A 198 -8.44 -11.63 -3.56
CA ALA A 198 -8.90 -12.24 -4.80
C ALA A 198 -8.67 -11.36 -6.02
N GLY A 199 -8.77 -10.03 -5.89
CA GLY A 199 -8.49 -9.09 -6.98
C GLY A 199 -7.06 -9.15 -7.51
N HIS A 200 -6.10 -9.53 -6.68
CA HIS A 200 -4.67 -9.44 -7.01
C HIS A 200 -3.96 -10.81 -7.05
N LEU A 201 -4.49 -11.82 -6.35
CA LEU A 201 -3.84 -13.13 -6.15
C LEU A 201 -3.40 -13.79 -7.45
N TRP A 202 -4.27 -13.77 -8.44
CA TRP A 202 -4.04 -14.46 -9.71
C TRP A 202 -2.96 -13.82 -10.55
N TYR A 203 -2.89 -12.50 -10.55
CA TYR A 203 -1.83 -11.77 -11.23
C TYR A 203 -0.45 -12.14 -10.67
N PHE A 204 -0.31 -12.10 -9.34
CA PHE A 204 0.97 -12.43 -8.70
C PHE A 204 1.30 -13.93 -8.79
N ALA A 205 0.31 -14.81 -8.71
CA ALA A 205 0.50 -16.24 -8.93
C ALA A 205 0.99 -16.55 -10.34
N TYR A 206 0.44 -15.85 -11.35
CA TYR A 206 0.89 -15.96 -12.73
C TYR A 206 2.32 -15.44 -12.92
N MET A 207 2.68 -14.33 -12.30
CA MET A 207 4.06 -13.82 -12.32
C MET A 207 5.04 -14.83 -11.72
N VAL A 208 4.73 -15.39 -10.55
CA VAL A 208 5.57 -16.44 -9.91
C VAL A 208 5.68 -17.67 -10.81
N ARG A 209 4.57 -18.13 -11.39
CA ARG A 209 4.56 -19.23 -12.35
C ARG A 209 5.54 -18.98 -13.49
N ASN A 210 5.45 -17.81 -14.13
CA ASN A 210 6.30 -17.48 -15.27
C ASN A 210 7.78 -17.42 -14.88
N MET A 211 8.11 -16.77 -13.76
CA MET A 211 9.48 -16.73 -13.25
C MET A 211 10.04 -18.15 -13.00
N LEU A 212 9.24 -19.04 -12.41
CA LEU A 212 9.66 -20.42 -12.15
C LEU A 212 9.79 -21.24 -13.44
N CYS A 213 8.84 -21.14 -14.37
CA CYS A 213 8.88 -21.85 -15.64
C CYS A 213 10.06 -21.40 -16.49
N GLU A 214 10.38 -20.11 -16.53
CA GLU A 214 11.56 -19.58 -17.21
C GLU A 214 12.86 -20.13 -16.61
N GLU A 215 12.96 -20.10 -15.28
CA GLU A 215 14.12 -20.61 -14.55
C GLU A 215 14.34 -22.10 -14.78
N THR A 216 13.27 -22.91 -14.89
CA THR A 216 13.39 -24.36 -15.17
C THR A 216 13.97 -24.69 -16.54
N ARG A 217 14.05 -23.71 -17.46
CA ARG A 217 14.62 -23.85 -18.81
C ARG A 217 16.06 -23.39 -18.90
N SER A 218 16.64 -22.87 -17.82
CA SER A 218 18.02 -22.41 -17.80
C SER A 218 19.03 -23.55 -17.97
N GLU A 219 20.17 -23.27 -18.55
CA GLU A 219 21.22 -24.28 -18.89
C GLU A 219 21.69 -25.06 -17.66
N TYR A 220 21.83 -24.39 -16.51
CA TYR A 220 22.30 -25.08 -15.28
C TYR A 220 21.27 -26.09 -14.76
N ILE A 221 19.95 -25.87 -15.03
CA ILE A 221 18.89 -26.83 -14.68
C ILE A 221 18.93 -28.01 -15.62
N VAL A 222 19.18 -27.80 -16.93
CA VAL A 222 19.40 -28.90 -17.89
C VAL A 222 20.55 -29.79 -17.42
N LEU A 223 21.66 -29.18 -16.97
CA LEU A 223 22.78 -29.91 -16.39
C LEU A 223 22.42 -30.66 -15.11
N ALA A 224 21.63 -30.04 -14.22
CA ALA A 224 21.17 -30.68 -12.99
C ALA A 224 20.31 -31.94 -13.29
N ARG A 225 19.40 -31.85 -14.28
CA ARG A 225 18.61 -33.01 -14.75
C ARG A 225 19.50 -34.10 -15.35
N ALA A 226 20.48 -33.75 -16.16
CA ALA A 226 21.43 -34.69 -16.69
C ALA A 226 22.22 -35.44 -15.62
N LYS A 227 22.46 -34.80 -14.45
CA LYS A 227 23.09 -35.41 -13.27
C LYS A 227 22.11 -36.24 -12.42
N GLY A 228 20.84 -36.40 -12.83
CA GLY A 228 19.85 -37.21 -12.12
C GLY A 228 19.20 -36.51 -10.93
N THR A 229 19.30 -35.16 -10.82
CA THR A 229 18.65 -34.42 -9.72
C THR A 229 17.11 -34.50 -9.90
N LYS A 230 16.41 -34.80 -8.82
CA LYS A 230 14.93 -34.91 -8.82
C LYS A 230 14.29 -33.56 -9.11
N ASP A 231 13.20 -33.53 -9.86
CA ASP A 231 12.48 -32.28 -10.24
C ASP A 231 12.01 -31.48 -9.01
N SER A 232 11.64 -32.15 -7.91
CA SER A 232 11.33 -31.46 -6.64
C SER A 232 12.52 -30.66 -6.11
N THR A 233 13.72 -31.26 -6.10
CA THR A 233 14.95 -30.61 -5.65
C THR A 233 15.32 -29.44 -6.59
N ILE A 234 15.13 -29.63 -7.88
CA ILE A 234 15.33 -28.58 -8.88
C ILE A 234 14.45 -27.37 -8.59
N LEU A 235 13.16 -27.59 -8.45
CA LEU A 235 12.20 -26.49 -8.26
C LEU A 235 12.36 -25.79 -6.90
N PHE A 236 12.45 -26.56 -5.78
CA PHE A 236 12.54 -25.98 -4.44
C PHE A 236 13.92 -25.39 -4.11
N ARG A 237 14.99 -26.04 -4.52
CA ARG A 237 16.33 -25.67 -4.08
C ARG A 237 17.11 -24.80 -5.07
N HIS A 238 16.85 -25.00 -6.36
CA HIS A 238 17.55 -24.27 -7.41
C HIS A 238 16.69 -23.11 -7.94
N CYS A 239 15.53 -23.39 -8.54
CA CYS A 239 14.70 -22.35 -9.16
C CYS A 239 14.17 -21.33 -8.15
N LEU A 240 13.57 -21.78 -7.05
CA LEU A 240 12.98 -20.87 -6.05
C LEU A 240 14.03 -19.91 -5.48
N LYS A 241 15.24 -20.39 -5.20
CA LYS A 241 16.33 -19.54 -4.67
C LYS A 241 16.71 -18.42 -5.62
N ASN A 242 16.71 -18.68 -6.92
CA ASN A 242 17.08 -17.70 -7.94
C ASN A 242 15.92 -16.75 -8.29
N VAL A 243 14.68 -17.22 -8.19
CA VAL A 243 13.47 -16.40 -8.38
C VAL A 243 13.18 -15.50 -7.18
N LEU A 244 13.60 -15.89 -5.97
CA LEU A 244 13.29 -15.18 -4.72
C LEU A 244 13.68 -13.68 -4.75
N PRO A 245 14.84 -13.24 -5.24
CA PRO A 245 15.18 -11.81 -5.33
C PRO A 245 14.21 -11.01 -6.20
N ALA A 246 13.85 -11.54 -7.38
CA ALA A 246 12.89 -10.91 -8.27
C ALA A 246 11.49 -10.86 -7.64
N TYR A 247 11.09 -11.92 -6.94
CA TYR A 247 9.83 -11.98 -6.22
C TYR A 247 9.76 -10.96 -5.07
N ILE A 248 10.83 -10.79 -4.29
CA ILE A 248 10.92 -9.76 -3.24
C ILE A 248 10.81 -8.35 -3.83
N SER A 249 11.44 -8.10 -4.98
CA SER A 249 11.29 -6.82 -5.69
C SER A 249 9.85 -6.58 -6.12
N LEU A 250 9.20 -7.61 -6.67
CA LEU A 250 7.79 -7.56 -7.05
C LEU A 250 6.89 -7.24 -5.84
N MET A 251 7.13 -7.90 -4.71
CA MET A 251 6.42 -7.62 -3.45
C MET A 251 6.57 -6.15 -3.04
N ALA A 252 7.78 -5.60 -3.06
CA ALA A 252 8.01 -4.23 -2.62
C ALA A 252 7.31 -3.18 -3.49
N VAL A 253 7.38 -3.33 -4.81
CA VAL A 253 6.67 -2.43 -5.75
C VAL A 253 5.16 -2.52 -5.54
N SER A 254 4.66 -3.69 -5.17
CA SER A 254 3.23 -3.95 -4.98
C SER A 254 2.65 -3.35 -3.70
N VAL A 255 3.48 -2.95 -2.73
CA VAL A 255 3.00 -2.32 -1.47
C VAL A 255 2.14 -1.09 -1.78
N ALA A 256 2.60 -0.22 -2.67
CA ALA A 256 1.86 0.98 -3.06
C ALA A 256 0.55 0.66 -3.77
N HIS A 257 0.56 -0.35 -4.64
CA HIS A 257 -0.62 -0.77 -5.39
C HIS A 257 -1.69 -1.37 -4.46
N ILE A 258 -1.28 -2.20 -3.50
CA ILE A 258 -2.18 -2.81 -2.52
C ILE A 258 -2.74 -1.76 -1.57
N LEU A 259 -1.92 -0.83 -1.06
CA LEU A 259 -2.40 0.27 -0.22
C LEU A 259 -3.37 1.20 -0.96
N GLY A 260 -3.14 1.43 -2.27
CA GLY A 260 -4.08 2.18 -3.11
C GLY A 260 -5.39 1.42 -3.37
N GLY A 261 -5.33 0.09 -3.51
CA GLY A 261 -6.51 -0.78 -3.72
C GLY A 261 -7.36 -0.93 -2.46
N THR A 262 -6.77 -0.98 -1.28
CA THR A 262 -7.52 -1.12 -0.02
C THR A 262 -8.55 -0.01 0.19
N TYR A 263 -8.35 1.18 -0.41
CA TYR A 263 -9.32 2.26 -0.37
C TYR A 263 -10.71 1.84 -0.89
N LEU A 264 -10.77 1.19 -2.06
CA LEU A 264 -12.04 0.74 -2.63
C LEU A 264 -12.73 -0.28 -1.73
N VAL A 265 -11.96 -1.21 -1.17
CA VAL A 265 -12.46 -2.21 -0.22
C VAL A 265 -12.93 -1.53 1.07
N GLU A 266 -12.13 -0.65 1.64
CA GLU A 266 -12.51 0.12 2.83
C GLU A 266 -13.79 0.93 2.61
N ALA A 267 -13.95 1.56 1.42
CA ALA A 267 -15.13 2.33 1.08
C ALA A 267 -16.38 1.46 0.93
N VAL A 268 -16.29 0.32 0.22
CA VAL A 268 -17.45 -0.56 -0.02
C VAL A 268 -17.91 -1.23 1.27
N PHE A 269 -16.98 -1.69 2.10
CA PHE A 269 -17.29 -2.30 3.39
C PHE A 269 -17.51 -1.29 4.53
N GLY A 270 -17.41 0.02 4.28
CA GLY A 270 -17.45 1.03 5.34
C GLY A 270 -16.40 0.76 6.44
N TYR A 271 -15.27 0.14 6.06
CA TYR A 271 -14.19 -0.21 6.98
C TYR A 271 -13.39 1.04 7.31
N PRO A 272 -13.30 1.45 8.60
CA PRO A 272 -12.76 2.76 8.98
C PRO A 272 -11.23 2.78 8.95
N GLY A 273 -10.65 2.85 7.75
CA GLY A 273 -9.20 2.88 7.52
C GLY A 273 -8.68 4.20 6.95
N ILE A 274 -7.37 4.21 6.62
CA ILE A 274 -6.64 5.35 6.04
C ILE A 274 -7.04 5.61 4.59
N GLY A 275 -7.35 4.59 3.81
CA GLY A 275 -7.81 4.75 2.43
C GLY A 275 -9.15 5.49 2.38
N MET A 276 -10.12 5.08 3.21
CA MET A 276 -11.39 5.77 3.34
C MET A 276 -11.19 7.21 3.84
N LEU A 277 -10.29 7.41 4.82
CA LEU A 277 -9.95 8.74 5.33
C LEU A 277 -9.36 9.64 4.24
N THR A 278 -8.50 9.10 3.37
CA THR A 278 -7.92 9.83 2.22
C THR A 278 -9.00 10.31 1.25
N TYR A 279 -9.94 9.43 0.91
CA TYR A 279 -11.05 9.79 0.04
C TYR A 279 -11.95 10.85 0.66
N GLU A 280 -12.32 10.68 1.91
CA GLU A 280 -13.16 11.64 2.61
C GLU A 280 -12.49 13.01 2.69
N SER A 281 -11.17 13.03 2.99
CA SER A 281 -10.37 14.26 3.03
C SER A 281 -10.28 14.96 1.67
N ALA A 282 -10.12 14.19 0.60
CA ALA A 282 -10.15 14.72 -0.76
C ALA A 282 -11.53 15.31 -1.11
N LYS A 283 -12.60 14.60 -0.78
CA LYS A 283 -13.98 15.04 -1.06
C LYS A 283 -14.36 16.30 -0.29
N THR A 284 -13.87 16.45 0.94
CA THR A 284 -14.17 17.60 1.81
C THR A 284 -13.11 18.69 1.76
N SER A 285 -12.10 18.56 0.88
CA SER A 285 -11.00 19.52 0.74
C SER A 285 -10.22 19.75 2.05
N ASP A 286 -10.11 18.69 2.87
CA ASP A 286 -9.31 18.72 4.09
C ASP A 286 -7.82 18.56 3.77
N TYR A 287 -7.18 19.66 3.36
CA TYR A 287 -5.80 19.65 2.85
C TYR A 287 -4.78 19.27 3.91
N ASN A 288 -4.97 19.68 5.17
CA ASN A 288 -4.06 19.30 6.24
C ASN A 288 -4.02 17.77 6.40
N MET A 289 -5.19 17.15 6.44
CA MET A 289 -5.33 15.70 6.52
C MET A 289 -4.79 15.03 5.25
N LEU A 290 -5.22 15.48 4.08
CA LEU A 290 -4.85 14.88 2.78
C LEU A 290 -3.33 14.91 2.57
N MET A 291 -2.68 16.02 2.90
CA MET A 291 -1.24 16.19 2.78
C MET A 291 -0.47 15.17 3.64
N VAL A 292 -0.89 14.98 4.89
CA VAL A 292 -0.24 14.00 5.78
C VAL A 292 -0.50 12.57 5.31
N LEU A 293 -1.70 12.26 4.82
CA LEU A 293 -2.02 10.94 4.29
C LEU A 293 -1.22 10.60 3.02
N CYS A 294 -1.05 11.57 2.12
CA CYS A 294 -0.18 11.42 0.95
C CYS A 294 1.28 11.17 1.35
N LEU A 295 1.78 11.93 2.34
CA LEU A 295 3.13 11.72 2.85
C LEU A 295 3.29 10.36 3.52
N LEU A 296 2.34 9.95 4.35
CA LEU A 296 2.35 8.64 5.01
C LEU A 296 2.43 7.51 3.99
N THR A 297 1.58 7.56 2.97
CA THR A 297 1.57 6.56 1.87
C THR A 297 2.90 6.57 1.12
N GLY A 298 3.42 7.75 0.78
CA GLY A 298 4.71 7.90 0.12
C GLY A 298 5.89 7.37 0.94
N VAL A 299 5.92 7.66 2.25
CA VAL A 299 6.94 7.15 3.17
C VAL A 299 6.92 5.62 3.22
N VAL A 300 5.74 5.01 3.35
CA VAL A 300 5.60 3.53 3.36
C VAL A 300 6.10 2.94 2.05
N MET A 301 5.75 3.54 0.91
CA MET A 301 6.18 3.10 -0.42
C MET A 301 7.70 3.18 -0.59
N ILE A 302 8.30 4.33 -0.25
CA ILE A 302 9.75 4.53 -0.37
C ILE A 302 10.49 3.59 0.59
N ALA A 303 9.97 3.40 1.82
CA ALA A 303 10.55 2.48 2.79
C ALA A 303 10.52 1.03 2.28
N ALA A 304 9.38 0.57 1.75
CA ALA A 304 9.24 -0.77 1.20
C ALA A 304 10.23 -1.03 0.05
N ASN A 305 10.35 -0.09 -0.89
CA ASN A 305 11.30 -0.18 -1.99
C ASN A 305 12.76 -0.20 -1.48
N THR A 306 13.09 0.67 -0.53
CA THR A 306 14.44 0.73 0.05
C THR A 306 14.80 -0.59 0.77
N ILE A 307 13.86 -1.16 1.53
CA ILE A 307 14.04 -2.45 2.20
C ILE A 307 14.25 -3.56 1.17
N ALA A 308 13.44 -3.61 0.10
CA ALA A 308 13.59 -4.61 -0.95
C ALA A 308 14.94 -4.53 -1.65
N GLU A 309 15.40 -3.33 -1.98
CA GLU A 309 16.73 -3.15 -2.58
C GLU A 309 17.85 -3.62 -1.66
N LEU A 310 17.76 -3.35 -0.34
CA LEU A 310 18.73 -3.82 0.64
C LEU A 310 18.72 -5.34 0.78
N VAL A 311 17.54 -5.96 0.79
CA VAL A 311 17.38 -7.42 0.85
C VAL A 311 17.94 -8.06 -0.42
N ASN A 312 17.62 -7.52 -1.60
CA ASN A 312 18.12 -8.01 -2.88
C ASN A 312 19.64 -7.90 -2.99
N ALA A 313 20.23 -6.78 -2.56
CA ALA A 313 21.68 -6.60 -2.53
C ALA A 313 22.39 -7.64 -1.63
N ARG A 314 21.68 -8.15 -0.61
CA ARG A 314 22.19 -9.23 0.26
C ARG A 314 22.03 -10.63 -0.35
N LEU A 315 20.89 -10.87 -1.00
CA LEU A 315 20.56 -12.17 -1.62
C LEU A 315 21.37 -12.43 -2.89
N ASN A 316 21.59 -11.39 -3.69
CA ASN A 316 22.36 -11.49 -4.94
C ASN A 316 23.39 -10.35 -5.07
N PRO A 317 24.60 -10.53 -4.50
CA PRO A 317 25.66 -9.52 -4.53
C PRO A 317 26.16 -9.18 -5.94
N TYR A 318 25.94 -10.04 -6.93
CA TYR A 318 26.40 -9.84 -8.32
C TYR A 318 25.51 -8.85 -9.09
N MET A 319 24.19 -8.84 -8.88
CA MET A 319 23.29 -7.86 -9.50
C MET A 319 23.53 -6.43 -9.00
N ALA A 320 24.08 -6.26 -7.80
CA ALA A 320 24.45 -4.94 -7.28
C ALA A 320 25.65 -4.31 -8.01
N GLN A 321 26.30 -5.01 -8.94
CA GLN A 321 27.45 -4.52 -9.70
C GLN A 321 27.08 -4.07 -11.13
N GLU A 322 25.95 -4.48 -11.69
CA GLU A 322 25.51 -4.15 -13.06
C GLU A 322 24.76 -2.81 -13.14
N GLY A 323 24.41 -2.19 -12.03
CA GLY A 323 23.77 -0.87 -11.96
C GLY A 323 24.74 0.33 -11.91
N LYS A 324 25.94 0.17 -12.50
CA LYS A 324 26.92 1.27 -12.61
C LYS A 324 27.06 1.72 -14.05
#